data_94525fcf1c8553382c32d8f012c1024f
#
_entry.id   94525fcf1c8553382c32d8f012c1024f
#
_cell.length_a   1.000
_cell.length_b   1.000
_cell.length_c   1.000
_cell.angle_alpha   90.00
_cell.angle_beta   90.00
_cell.angle_gamma   90.00
#
_symmetry.space_group_name_H-M   'P 1'
#
loop_
_entity.id
_entity.type
_entity.pdbx_description
1 polymer ?
#
loop_
_entity_poly.entity_id
_entity_poly.type
_entity_poly.pdbx_seq_one_letter_code
_entity_poly.pdbx_strand_id
1 'polypeptide(L)'
;MQILQKSIEDITPYEKNPRKNDSAVDAVAASIREFGWQQPIVVDKDGVIIAGHTRYKAARNLGLTEVPVVVADNLTEEQIKAYRLADNKSGELADWDFSALEEELAGIAEIDMSQFGFDSLDDIKDKAEWEQGAKGIILSEKYLFPPFSVLDGRNGKWLDRKKQWHYIIGADSRNGRDQALIGEGMRRLGKLTGSSLTCTSEFDPVLCEIMIRWFCPPGGKIIDPFSGGNVRGIVSMLLGASYHGVDIRQEQITENYDSLETVRNEGNETITPRWYCGDSAEINTILGDEAPFDFFLMCPPYGDLEKYSDDPNDLSNMQYGDFIRSYRDIISKTVSLLADNAFCAVVVSDIRDKKGMYRGFTMATIEAFESCGCHFYNDIVKLDPISTAAIRADGQFSAARKVVRIHQNVLVFVKGDPRKINLNEYNFDFDDYEETSEEIE
;
A
#
# COMPACT_ATOMS: atom_id res chain seq x y z
N MET A 1 2.10 32.95 -30.32
CA MET A 1 3.24 32.68 -29.43
C MET A 1 4.49 33.05 -30.21
N GLN A 2 5.32 33.95 -29.69
CA GLN A 2 6.56 34.40 -30.36
C GLN A 2 7.76 33.94 -29.52
N ILE A 3 8.75 33.34 -30.16
CA ILE A 3 10.01 32.96 -29.54
C ILE A 3 10.97 34.15 -29.68
N LEU A 4 11.52 34.61 -28.58
CA LEU A 4 12.49 35.70 -28.50
C LEU A 4 13.84 35.15 -28.02
N GLN A 5 14.95 35.67 -28.57
CA GLN A 5 16.27 35.45 -27.97
C GLN A 5 16.45 36.47 -26.85
N LYS A 6 16.75 35.99 -25.65
CA LYS A 6 17.02 36.82 -24.47
C LYS A 6 18.38 36.49 -23.88
N SER A 7 19.04 37.49 -23.32
CA SER A 7 20.21 37.21 -22.48
C SER A 7 19.83 36.34 -21.31
N ILE A 8 20.69 35.34 -21.00
CA ILE A 8 20.48 34.44 -19.86
C ILE A 8 20.46 35.19 -18.53
N GLU A 9 21.08 36.37 -18.47
CA GLU A 9 21.11 37.21 -17.27
C GLU A 9 19.77 38.00 -17.09
N ASP A 10 18.96 38.12 -18.14
CA ASP A 10 17.63 38.74 -18.08
C ASP A 10 16.53 37.75 -17.63
N ILE A 11 16.92 36.51 -17.26
CA ILE A 11 16.00 35.46 -16.86
C ILE A 11 16.30 35.04 -15.42
N THR A 12 15.27 35.02 -14.58
CA THR A 12 15.40 34.69 -13.17
C THR A 12 14.73 33.35 -12.83
N PRO A 13 15.44 32.41 -12.23
CA PRO A 13 14.81 31.19 -11.69
C PRO A 13 13.81 31.51 -10.60
N TYR A 14 12.68 30.79 -10.56
CA TYR A 14 11.72 30.91 -9.47
C TYR A 14 12.27 30.30 -8.18
N GLU A 15 12.51 31.10 -7.14
CA GLU A 15 13.16 30.72 -5.88
C GLU A 15 12.42 29.59 -5.13
N LYS A 16 11.08 29.59 -5.19
CA LYS A 16 10.24 28.59 -4.49
C LYS A 16 9.89 27.40 -5.37
N ASN A 17 10.74 27.05 -6.35
CA ASN A 17 10.50 25.87 -7.19
C ASN A 17 10.56 24.59 -6.34
N PRO A 18 9.48 23.81 -6.22
CA PRO A 18 9.47 22.61 -5.40
C PRO A 18 10.23 21.42 -6.02
N ARG A 19 10.55 21.49 -7.33
CA ARG A 19 11.22 20.39 -8.04
C ARG A 19 12.74 20.48 -7.92
N LYS A 20 13.36 19.39 -7.44
CA LYS A 20 14.80 19.20 -7.46
C LYS A 20 15.18 18.56 -8.79
N ASN A 21 15.89 19.28 -9.64
CA ASN A 21 16.16 18.88 -11.02
C ASN A 21 17.67 18.84 -11.37
N ASP A 22 18.53 18.84 -10.34
CA ASP A 22 20.00 18.91 -10.57
C ASP A 22 20.53 17.67 -11.28
N SER A 23 20.00 16.48 -10.98
CA SER A 23 20.37 15.22 -11.63
C SER A 23 20.05 15.15 -13.13
N ALA A 24 19.11 15.97 -13.62
CA ALA A 24 18.73 15.99 -15.03
C ALA A 24 19.48 17.05 -15.84
N VAL A 25 20.30 17.89 -15.21
CA VAL A 25 20.94 19.03 -15.88
C VAL A 25 21.93 18.57 -16.95
N ASP A 26 22.73 17.56 -16.67
CA ASP A 26 23.76 17.07 -17.60
C ASP A 26 23.14 16.40 -18.83
N ALA A 27 22.07 15.61 -18.64
CA ALA A 27 21.32 15.00 -19.75
C ALA A 27 20.68 16.06 -20.65
N VAL A 28 20.08 17.12 -20.07
CA VAL A 28 19.52 18.23 -20.83
C VAL A 28 20.62 19.05 -21.52
N ALA A 29 21.78 19.23 -20.89
CA ALA A 29 22.91 19.91 -21.53
C ALA A 29 23.46 19.11 -22.72
N ALA A 30 23.56 17.78 -22.60
CA ALA A 30 23.92 16.89 -23.69
C ALA A 30 22.92 17.01 -24.87
N SER A 31 21.62 17.01 -24.57
CA SER A 31 20.56 17.18 -25.56
C SER A 31 20.64 18.54 -26.30
N ILE A 32 20.88 19.63 -25.56
CA ILE A 32 21.05 20.96 -26.19
C ILE A 32 22.30 21.00 -27.06
N ARG A 33 23.38 20.33 -26.66
CA ARG A 33 24.63 20.29 -27.43
C ARG A 33 24.47 19.48 -28.72
N GLU A 34 23.78 18.34 -28.66
CA GLU A 34 23.62 17.44 -29.80
C GLU A 34 22.58 17.94 -30.80
N PHE A 35 21.39 18.33 -30.28
CA PHE A 35 20.23 18.64 -31.11
C PHE A 35 19.95 20.15 -31.21
N GLY A 36 20.68 21.00 -30.51
CA GLY A 36 20.37 22.41 -30.37
C GLY A 36 19.12 22.64 -29.50
N TRP A 37 18.68 23.89 -29.48
CA TRP A 37 17.47 24.29 -28.77
C TRP A 37 16.20 23.89 -29.53
N GLN A 38 15.45 22.92 -29.02
CA GLN A 38 14.17 22.47 -29.60
C GLN A 38 12.96 22.97 -28.81
N GLN A 39 13.12 23.28 -27.50
CA GLN A 39 12.05 23.75 -26.63
C GLN A 39 12.46 25.02 -25.88
N PRO A 40 11.78 26.15 -26.04
CA PRO A 40 12.14 27.41 -25.37
C PRO A 40 11.87 27.37 -23.87
N ILE A 41 12.48 28.28 -23.12
CA ILE A 41 12.15 28.55 -21.71
C ILE A 41 10.91 29.43 -21.69
N VAL A 42 9.95 29.10 -20.82
CA VAL A 42 8.75 29.93 -20.62
C VAL A 42 8.96 30.81 -19.40
N VAL A 43 8.79 32.12 -19.56
CA VAL A 43 8.90 33.09 -18.47
C VAL A 43 7.63 33.94 -18.37
N ASP A 44 7.42 34.58 -17.24
CA ASP A 44 6.40 35.62 -17.08
C ASP A 44 6.88 36.95 -17.63
N LYS A 45 6.03 37.98 -17.49
CA LYS A 45 6.33 39.37 -17.96
C LYS A 45 7.57 39.97 -17.29
N ASP A 46 7.92 39.51 -16.09
CA ASP A 46 9.05 40.01 -15.28
C ASP A 46 10.32 39.17 -15.50
N GLY A 47 10.31 38.21 -16.42
CA GLY A 47 11.43 37.37 -16.77
C GLY A 47 11.64 36.16 -15.78
N VAL A 48 10.69 35.92 -14.89
CA VAL A 48 10.79 34.80 -13.96
C VAL A 48 10.34 33.47 -14.63
N ILE A 49 11.13 32.43 -14.49
CA ILE A 49 10.87 31.16 -15.17
C ILE A 49 9.58 30.51 -14.65
N ILE A 50 8.69 30.13 -15.59
CA ILE A 50 7.52 29.32 -15.37
C ILE A 50 7.84 27.88 -15.67
N ALA A 51 8.37 27.55 -16.85
CA ALA A 51 8.77 26.22 -17.28
C ALA A 51 10.16 26.23 -17.91
N GLY A 52 10.97 25.21 -17.66
CA GLY A 52 12.31 25.07 -18.23
C GLY A 52 13.48 25.40 -17.29
N HIS A 53 13.32 25.29 -15.97
CA HIS A 53 14.41 25.50 -15.00
C HIS A 53 15.63 24.61 -15.26
N THR A 54 15.44 23.36 -15.70
CA THR A 54 16.54 22.47 -16.05
C THR A 54 17.29 22.95 -17.28
N ARG A 55 16.55 23.43 -18.31
CA ARG A 55 17.12 24.01 -19.53
C ARG A 55 17.92 25.27 -19.23
N TYR A 56 17.45 26.12 -18.33
CA TYR A 56 18.20 27.31 -17.86
C TYR A 56 19.53 26.92 -17.20
N LYS A 57 19.51 25.91 -16.27
CA LYS A 57 20.72 25.41 -15.61
C LYS A 57 21.69 24.78 -16.63
N ALA A 58 21.18 24.00 -17.56
CA ALA A 58 21.96 23.38 -18.64
C ALA A 58 22.62 24.43 -19.53
N ALA A 59 21.90 25.50 -19.91
CA ALA A 59 22.45 26.61 -20.69
C ALA A 59 23.59 27.31 -19.97
N ARG A 60 23.45 27.52 -18.66
CA ARG A 60 24.54 28.09 -17.84
C ARG A 60 25.76 27.18 -17.78
N ASN A 61 25.56 25.88 -17.63
CA ASN A 61 26.66 24.89 -17.65
C ASN A 61 27.37 24.87 -19.02
N LEU A 62 26.64 25.10 -20.10
CA LEU A 62 27.19 25.20 -21.46
C LEU A 62 27.82 26.55 -21.78
N GLY A 63 27.75 27.54 -20.89
CA GLY A 63 28.27 28.88 -21.09
C GLY A 63 27.52 29.68 -22.15
N LEU A 64 26.24 29.36 -22.42
CA LEU A 64 25.44 30.11 -23.39
C LEU A 64 25.04 31.47 -22.81
N THR A 65 25.17 32.53 -23.64
CA THR A 65 24.86 33.90 -23.26
C THR A 65 23.43 34.30 -23.62
N GLU A 66 22.85 33.62 -24.61
CA GLU A 66 21.48 33.87 -25.08
C GLU A 66 20.72 32.54 -25.15
N VAL A 67 19.40 32.61 -24.86
CA VAL A 67 18.51 31.45 -24.88
C VAL A 67 17.15 31.80 -25.49
N PRO A 68 16.49 30.88 -26.18
CA PRO A 68 15.14 31.10 -26.71
C PRO A 68 14.10 31.10 -25.60
N VAL A 69 13.27 32.10 -25.58
CA VAL A 69 12.27 32.34 -24.53
C VAL A 69 10.90 32.63 -25.14
N VAL A 70 9.88 32.12 -24.47
CA VAL A 70 8.48 32.55 -24.69
C VAL A 70 8.02 33.29 -23.45
N VAL A 71 7.49 34.49 -23.66
CA VAL A 71 6.89 35.30 -22.59
C VAL A 71 5.41 34.97 -22.50
N ALA A 72 4.96 34.46 -21.35
CA ALA A 72 3.56 34.20 -21.05
C ALA A 72 2.97 35.43 -20.37
N ASP A 73 2.60 36.44 -21.18
CA ASP A 73 2.07 37.74 -20.75
C ASP A 73 0.54 37.77 -20.56
N ASN A 74 -0.13 36.68 -20.95
CA ASN A 74 -1.58 36.54 -20.91
C ASN A 74 -2.10 35.71 -19.71
N LEU A 75 -1.22 35.30 -18.79
CA LEU A 75 -1.59 34.49 -17.62
C LEU A 75 -1.71 35.36 -16.36
N THR A 76 -2.68 35.07 -15.52
CA THR A 76 -2.78 35.64 -14.18
C THR A 76 -1.72 35.02 -13.25
N GLU A 77 -1.45 35.68 -12.11
CA GLU A 77 -0.49 35.18 -11.13
C GLU A 77 -0.85 33.74 -10.60
N GLU A 78 -2.14 33.48 -10.45
CA GLU A 78 -2.63 32.16 -10.02
C GLU A 78 -2.41 31.12 -11.13
N GLN A 79 -2.73 31.45 -12.37
CA GLN A 79 -2.47 30.58 -13.53
C GLN A 79 -0.97 30.28 -13.70
N ILE A 80 -0.09 31.28 -13.47
CA ILE A 80 1.36 31.08 -13.49
C ILE A 80 1.80 30.08 -12.45
N LYS A 81 1.27 30.16 -11.20
CA LYS A 81 1.56 29.18 -10.14
C LYS A 81 1.06 27.80 -10.49
N ALA A 82 -0.17 27.69 -10.97
CA ALA A 82 -0.78 26.43 -11.39
C ALA A 82 -0.01 25.78 -12.55
N TYR A 83 0.38 26.55 -13.55
CA TYR A 83 1.11 26.05 -14.72
C TYR A 83 2.50 25.53 -14.34
N ARG A 84 3.22 26.18 -13.42
CA ARG A 84 4.51 25.65 -12.89
C ARG A 84 4.37 24.24 -12.32
N LEU A 85 3.26 23.95 -11.63
CA LEU A 85 3.01 22.63 -11.05
C LEU A 85 2.53 21.63 -12.11
N ALA A 86 1.61 22.02 -12.97
CA ALA A 86 1.02 21.17 -14.00
C ALA A 86 2.05 20.71 -15.04
N ASP A 87 2.93 21.61 -15.53
CA ASP A 87 4.00 21.28 -16.47
C ASP A 87 4.95 20.20 -15.93
N ASN A 88 5.27 20.28 -14.63
CA ASN A 88 6.08 19.26 -13.98
C ASN A 88 5.33 17.94 -13.77
N LYS A 89 4.04 18.00 -13.40
CA LYS A 89 3.26 16.81 -13.07
C LYS A 89 2.89 15.98 -14.29
N SER A 90 2.55 16.64 -15.40
CA SER A 90 2.17 15.94 -16.63
C SER A 90 3.28 15.02 -17.17
N GLY A 91 4.55 15.41 -17.04
CA GLY A 91 5.67 14.57 -17.42
C GLY A 91 5.90 13.35 -16.50
N GLU A 92 5.31 13.34 -15.31
CA GLU A 92 5.40 12.20 -14.38
C GLU A 92 4.29 11.16 -14.57
N LEU A 93 3.28 11.48 -15.37
CA LEU A 93 2.13 10.58 -15.63
C LEU A 93 2.36 9.65 -16.82
N ALA A 94 3.42 9.88 -17.59
CA ALA A 94 3.76 9.06 -18.75
C ALA A 94 4.79 8.00 -18.37
N ASP A 95 4.53 6.76 -18.75
CA ASP A 95 5.44 5.63 -18.61
C ASP A 95 6.01 5.22 -19.98
N TRP A 96 7.14 4.50 -19.99
CA TRP A 96 7.74 3.96 -21.20
C TRP A 96 7.16 2.59 -21.51
N ASP A 97 6.76 2.35 -22.78
CA ASP A 97 6.64 1.01 -23.36
C ASP A 97 8.06 0.55 -23.68
N PHE A 98 8.61 -0.34 -22.86
CA PHE A 98 10.00 -0.77 -23.00
C PHE A 98 10.25 -1.57 -24.28
N SER A 99 9.23 -2.27 -24.80
CA SER A 99 9.37 -3.00 -26.08
C SER A 99 9.49 -2.04 -27.26
N ALA A 100 8.66 -1.00 -27.30
CA ALA A 100 8.77 0.04 -28.31
C ALA A 100 10.04 0.87 -28.16
N LEU A 101 10.46 1.15 -26.90
CA LEU A 101 11.69 1.86 -26.60
C LEU A 101 12.93 1.10 -27.05
N GLU A 102 12.96 -0.23 -26.88
CA GLU A 102 14.05 -1.09 -27.35
C GLU A 102 14.21 -0.99 -28.88
N GLU A 103 13.09 -1.09 -29.63
CA GLU A 103 13.11 -1.00 -31.10
C GLU A 103 13.65 0.35 -31.57
N GLU A 104 13.20 1.45 -30.97
CA GLU A 104 13.66 2.82 -31.31
C GLU A 104 15.14 2.99 -30.98
N LEU A 105 15.59 2.58 -29.81
CA LEU A 105 17.00 2.70 -29.40
C LEU A 105 17.93 1.82 -30.25
N ALA A 106 17.51 0.62 -30.65
CA ALA A 106 18.27 -0.24 -31.53
C ALA A 106 18.48 0.38 -32.92
N GLY A 107 17.59 1.28 -33.35
CA GLY A 107 17.72 2.05 -34.58
C GLY A 107 18.71 3.22 -34.52
N ILE A 108 19.19 3.59 -33.33
CA ILE A 108 20.09 4.73 -33.11
C ILE A 108 21.52 4.23 -32.91
N ALA A 109 22.32 4.19 -33.98
CA ALA A 109 23.66 3.62 -33.93
C ALA A 109 24.80 4.64 -33.69
N GLU A 110 24.58 5.91 -34.06
CA GLU A 110 25.65 6.93 -34.06
C GLU A 110 25.63 7.87 -32.86
N ILE A 111 24.54 7.83 -32.07
CA ILE A 111 24.35 8.70 -30.91
C ILE A 111 24.34 7.87 -29.63
N ASP A 112 25.20 8.22 -28.68
CA ASP A 112 25.23 7.59 -27.38
C ASP A 112 24.04 8.06 -26.52
N MET A 113 23.01 7.24 -26.44
CA MET A 113 21.76 7.55 -25.72
C MET A 113 21.94 7.59 -24.19
N SER A 114 23.02 7.04 -23.66
CA SER A 114 23.30 7.05 -22.20
C SER A 114 23.52 8.48 -21.68
N GLN A 115 24.04 9.40 -22.50
CA GLN A 115 24.22 10.82 -22.13
C GLN A 115 22.89 11.56 -21.91
N PHE A 116 21.77 11.02 -22.37
CA PHE A 116 20.43 11.58 -22.18
C PHE A 116 19.69 10.92 -21.01
N GLY A 117 20.36 10.02 -20.29
CA GLY A 117 19.84 9.34 -19.11
C GLY A 117 19.09 8.05 -19.40
N PHE A 118 19.24 7.47 -20.60
CA PHE A 118 18.76 6.13 -20.87
C PHE A 118 19.69 5.09 -20.29
N ASP A 119 19.14 4.00 -19.77
CA ASP A 119 19.87 2.80 -19.37
C ASP A 119 20.53 2.14 -20.60
N SER A 120 21.43 1.20 -20.38
CA SER A 120 22.05 0.44 -21.47
C SER A 120 20.96 -0.31 -22.25
N LEU A 121 21.23 -0.56 -23.53
CA LEU A 121 20.29 -1.32 -24.38
C LEU A 121 20.01 -2.72 -23.81
N ASP A 122 21.00 -3.33 -23.13
CA ASP A 122 20.84 -4.65 -22.51
C ASP A 122 19.89 -4.55 -21.29
N ASP A 123 20.02 -3.52 -20.45
CA ASP A 123 19.10 -3.30 -19.32
C ASP A 123 17.66 -3.01 -19.80
N ILE A 124 17.53 -2.32 -20.94
CA ILE A 124 16.21 -2.05 -21.55
C ILE A 124 15.61 -3.30 -22.16
N LYS A 125 16.44 -4.14 -22.80
CA LYS A 125 16.01 -5.47 -23.30
C LYS A 125 15.49 -6.35 -22.17
N ASP A 126 16.23 -6.42 -21.05
CA ASP A 126 15.80 -7.18 -19.89
C ASP A 126 14.44 -6.69 -19.37
N LYS A 127 14.21 -5.38 -19.37
CA LYS A 127 12.90 -4.78 -19.01
C LYS A 127 11.82 -5.13 -20.03
N ALA A 128 12.13 -5.05 -21.33
CA ALA A 128 11.20 -5.41 -22.40
C ALA A 128 10.85 -6.91 -22.39
N GLU A 129 11.82 -7.79 -22.19
CA GLU A 129 11.60 -9.23 -22.05
C GLU A 129 10.74 -9.54 -20.82
N TRP A 130 10.96 -8.83 -19.70
CA TRP A 130 10.12 -8.94 -18.52
C TRP A 130 8.68 -8.49 -18.80
N GLU A 131 8.47 -7.39 -19.54
CA GLU A 131 7.14 -6.93 -19.97
C GLU A 131 6.49 -7.88 -20.97
N GLN A 132 7.23 -8.44 -21.93
CA GLN A 132 6.72 -9.43 -22.88
C GLN A 132 6.37 -10.75 -22.21
N GLY A 133 7.17 -11.19 -21.25
CA GLY A 133 6.82 -12.33 -20.39
C GLY A 133 5.54 -12.08 -19.58
N ALA A 134 5.30 -10.83 -19.19
CA ALA A 134 4.07 -10.40 -18.55
C ALA A 134 2.87 -10.21 -19.50
N LYS A 135 3.12 -9.92 -20.80
CA LYS A 135 2.06 -9.81 -21.84
C LYS A 135 1.39 -11.15 -22.16
N GLY A 136 2.01 -12.29 -21.87
CA GLY A 136 1.39 -13.61 -22.06
C GLY A 136 0.24 -13.89 -21.11
N ILE A 137 0.26 -13.35 -19.90
CA ILE A 137 -0.81 -13.29 -18.91
C ILE A 137 -0.52 -12.05 -18.09
N ILE A 138 -1.34 -11.01 -18.19
CA ILE A 138 -1.21 -9.85 -17.29
C ILE A 138 -1.56 -10.35 -15.90
N LEU A 139 -0.56 -10.81 -15.14
CA LEU A 139 -0.74 -11.39 -13.82
C LEU A 139 -1.51 -10.46 -12.88
N SER A 140 -1.36 -9.16 -13.08
CA SER A 140 -2.10 -8.15 -12.32
C SER A 140 -3.57 -8.03 -12.72
N GLU A 141 -3.95 -8.41 -13.94
CA GLU A 141 -5.36 -8.50 -14.35
C GLU A 141 -5.99 -9.78 -13.83
N LYS A 142 -5.25 -10.89 -13.93
CA LYS A 142 -5.75 -12.19 -13.48
C LYS A 142 -5.83 -12.32 -11.95
N TYR A 143 -4.92 -11.70 -11.19
CA TYR A 143 -4.78 -11.90 -9.75
C TYR A 143 -4.87 -10.62 -8.92
N LEU A 144 -5.30 -9.51 -9.51
CA LEU A 144 -5.32 -8.15 -8.95
C LEU A 144 -3.91 -7.56 -8.75
N PHE A 145 -3.00 -8.34 -8.19
CA PHE A 145 -1.57 -8.09 -8.07
C PHE A 145 -0.79 -9.36 -8.45
N PRO A 146 0.41 -9.24 -9.01
CA PRO A 146 1.23 -10.43 -9.28
C PRO A 146 1.49 -11.23 -8.00
N PRO A 147 1.32 -12.57 -8.02
CA PRO A 147 1.47 -13.41 -6.84
C PRO A 147 2.95 -13.63 -6.49
N PHE A 148 3.63 -12.57 -6.12
CA PHE A 148 5.02 -12.57 -5.66
C PHE A 148 5.09 -12.55 -4.14
N SER A 149 6.24 -13.00 -3.60
CA SER A 149 6.48 -13.00 -2.15
C SER A 149 6.63 -11.60 -1.55
N VAL A 150 6.68 -10.55 -2.36
CA VAL A 150 6.69 -9.15 -1.91
C VAL A 150 5.52 -8.41 -2.54
N LEU A 151 4.68 -7.84 -1.68
CA LEU A 151 3.58 -6.95 -2.06
C LEU A 151 3.95 -5.51 -1.68
N ASP A 152 4.03 -4.63 -2.67
CA ASP A 152 4.40 -3.23 -2.40
C ASP A 152 3.16 -2.36 -2.17
N GLY A 153 2.77 -2.19 -0.91
CA GLY A 153 1.68 -1.31 -0.48
C GLY A 153 1.92 0.19 -0.70
N ARG A 154 3.06 0.57 -1.30
CA ARG A 154 3.42 1.95 -1.64
C ARG A 154 3.19 2.23 -3.13
N ASN A 155 2.97 1.19 -3.93
CA ASN A 155 2.70 1.28 -5.36
C ASN A 155 1.43 2.08 -5.63
N GLY A 156 1.41 2.87 -6.73
CA GLY A 156 0.27 3.70 -7.12
C GLY A 156 -1.03 2.90 -7.26
N LYS A 157 -0.99 1.76 -7.95
CA LYS A 157 -2.15 0.85 -8.10
C LYS A 157 -2.71 0.38 -6.75
N TRP A 158 -1.84 0.08 -5.76
CA TRP A 158 -2.28 -0.28 -4.40
C TRP A 158 -2.98 0.87 -3.72
N LEU A 159 -2.40 2.08 -3.80
CA LEU A 159 -2.95 3.27 -3.17
C LEU A 159 -4.30 3.67 -3.78
N ASP A 160 -4.45 3.54 -5.09
CA ASP A 160 -5.71 3.85 -5.78
C ASP A 160 -6.79 2.81 -5.45
N ARG A 161 -6.44 1.51 -5.43
CA ARG A 161 -7.35 0.46 -4.98
C ARG A 161 -7.77 0.67 -3.51
N LYS A 162 -6.85 1.13 -2.67
CA LYS A 162 -7.15 1.45 -1.27
C LYS A 162 -8.13 2.62 -1.15
N LYS A 163 -8.01 3.65 -2.00
CA LYS A 163 -8.98 4.76 -2.06
C LYS A 163 -10.38 4.27 -2.48
N GLN A 164 -10.45 3.40 -3.49
CA GLN A 164 -11.72 2.77 -3.91
C GLN A 164 -12.38 2.03 -2.75
N TRP A 165 -11.63 1.20 -2.02
CA TRP A 165 -12.13 0.52 -0.84
C TRP A 165 -12.63 1.47 0.25
N HIS A 166 -11.88 2.54 0.54
CA HIS A 166 -12.32 3.55 1.52
C HIS A 166 -13.58 4.29 1.07
N TYR A 167 -13.75 4.51 -0.22
CA TYR A 167 -14.98 5.06 -0.76
C TYR A 167 -16.16 4.12 -0.58
N ILE A 168 -15.99 2.83 -0.85
CA ILE A 168 -17.03 1.79 -0.73
C ILE A 168 -17.41 1.57 0.75
N ILE A 169 -16.43 1.38 1.62
CA ILE A 169 -16.65 1.10 3.05
C ILE A 169 -17.24 2.31 3.79
N GLY A 170 -17.07 3.51 3.25
CA GLY A 170 -17.44 4.78 3.89
C GLY A 170 -16.28 5.45 4.63
N ALA A 171 -16.20 6.77 4.52
CA ALA A 171 -15.07 7.56 5.06
C ALA A 171 -14.95 7.52 6.60
N ASP A 172 -16.00 7.15 7.30
CA ASP A 172 -16.08 7.12 8.77
C ASP A 172 -15.68 5.77 9.40
N SER A 173 -15.25 4.79 8.61
CA SER A 173 -14.72 3.52 9.12
C SER A 173 -13.53 3.67 10.07
N ARG A 174 -12.96 4.88 10.17
CA ARG A 174 -11.85 5.26 11.03
C ARG A 174 -12.25 5.71 12.45
N ASN A 175 -13.55 5.84 12.75
CA ASN A 175 -14.02 6.50 13.97
C ASN A 175 -14.18 5.56 15.18
N GLY A 176 -14.00 4.26 15.05
CA GLY A 176 -14.38 3.28 16.06
C GLY A 176 -13.41 3.05 17.22
N ARG A 177 -12.34 3.84 17.42
CA ARG A 177 -11.42 3.56 18.53
C ARG A 177 -11.06 4.82 19.29
N ASP A 178 -11.41 4.81 20.57
CA ASP A 178 -11.12 5.88 21.53
C ASP A 178 -9.62 6.23 21.56
N GLN A 179 -9.30 7.53 21.63
CA GLN A 179 -7.94 8.04 21.79
C GLN A 179 -7.21 7.43 23.02
N ALA A 180 -7.95 6.86 23.95
CA ALA A 180 -7.42 6.17 25.11
C ALA A 180 -6.57 4.94 24.74
N LEU A 181 -6.84 4.30 23.61
CA LEU A 181 -6.16 3.07 23.15
C LEU A 181 -4.83 3.34 22.42
N ILE A 182 -4.50 4.59 22.14
CA ILE A 182 -3.24 4.95 21.49
C ILE A 182 -2.09 4.82 22.49
N GLY A 183 -1.13 3.95 22.21
CA GLY A 183 0.05 3.76 23.05
C GLY A 183 0.85 5.05 23.30
N GLU A 184 1.51 5.14 24.46
CA GLU A 184 2.24 6.36 24.93
C GLU A 184 3.25 6.88 23.90
N GLY A 185 3.89 5.99 23.12
CA GLY A 185 4.85 6.35 22.08
C GLY A 185 4.22 7.15 20.94
N MET A 186 3.02 6.78 20.51
CA MET A 186 2.28 7.48 19.46
C MET A 186 1.70 8.81 19.96
N ARG A 187 1.23 8.87 21.21
CA ARG A 187 0.81 10.14 21.85
C ARG A 187 1.96 11.15 21.92
N ARG A 188 3.17 10.66 22.23
CA ARG A 188 4.38 11.50 22.28
C ARG A 188 4.75 12.04 20.91
N LEU A 189 4.62 11.20 19.86
CA LEU A 189 4.88 11.58 18.48
C LEU A 189 3.85 12.60 17.98
N GLY A 190 2.55 12.42 18.28
CA GLY A 190 1.50 13.37 17.95
C GLY A 190 1.73 14.75 18.55
N LYS A 191 2.20 14.81 19.81
CA LYS A 191 2.59 16.07 20.47
C LYS A 191 3.79 16.75 19.81
N LEU A 192 4.75 15.97 19.29
CA LEU A 192 5.94 16.49 18.61
C LEU A 192 5.65 17.00 17.19
N THR A 193 4.72 16.37 16.49
CA THR A 193 4.38 16.70 15.09
C THR A 193 3.20 17.67 14.96
N GLY A 194 2.52 18.02 16.07
CA GLY A 194 1.31 18.84 16.05
C GLY A 194 0.12 18.19 15.36
N SER A 195 0.22 16.90 15.03
CA SER A 195 -0.86 16.15 14.37
C SER A 195 -1.71 15.42 15.41
N SER A 196 -3.02 15.51 15.27
CA SER A 196 -3.95 14.64 15.97
C SER A 196 -3.82 13.22 15.39
N LEU A 197 -2.99 12.38 16.01
CA LEU A 197 -2.92 10.97 15.69
C LEU A 197 -4.14 10.29 16.32
N THR A 198 -5.24 10.28 15.61
CA THR A 198 -6.55 9.81 16.11
C THR A 198 -6.85 8.37 15.71
N CYS A 199 -5.97 7.66 14.98
CA CYS A 199 -6.31 6.36 14.43
C CYS A 199 -5.47 5.23 15.03
N THR A 200 -6.14 4.24 15.57
CA THR A 200 -5.64 2.86 15.63
C THR A 200 -5.47 2.32 14.21
N SER A 201 -4.55 1.38 14.05
CA SER A 201 -4.24 0.78 12.75
C SER A 201 -5.48 0.06 12.20
N GLU A 202 -6.03 0.56 11.09
CA GLU A 202 -7.04 -0.13 10.31
C GLU A 202 -6.39 -1.26 9.50
N PHE A 203 -7.07 -2.40 9.37
CA PHE A 203 -6.59 -3.47 8.49
C PHE A 203 -6.63 -2.99 7.04
N ASP A 204 -5.58 -3.28 6.27
CA ASP A 204 -5.49 -2.82 4.88
C ASP A 204 -6.51 -3.56 4.00
N PRO A 205 -7.52 -2.87 3.42
CA PRO A 205 -8.59 -3.53 2.66
C PRO A 205 -8.09 -4.18 1.37
N VAL A 206 -7.01 -3.65 0.76
CA VAL A 206 -6.40 -4.25 -0.43
C VAL A 206 -5.71 -5.57 -0.07
N LEU A 207 -5.01 -5.60 1.06
CA LEU A 207 -4.43 -6.85 1.56
C LEU A 207 -5.52 -7.88 1.89
N CYS A 208 -6.63 -7.43 2.49
CA CYS A 208 -7.77 -8.30 2.76
C CYS A 208 -8.33 -8.92 1.47
N GLU A 209 -8.57 -8.08 0.47
CA GLU A 209 -9.04 -8.51 -0.85
C GLU A 209 -8.10 -9.55 -1.48
N ILE A 210 -6.80 -9.28 -1.48
CA ILE A 210 -5.80 -10.21 -2.02
C ILE A 210 -5.83 -11.55 -1.28
N MET A 211 -5.87 -11.54 0.05
CA MET A 211 -5.86 -12.79 0.83
C MET A 211 -7.11 -13.63 0.55
N ILE A 212 -8.27 -12.99 0.47
CA ILE A 212 -9.53 -13.68 0.17
C ILE A 212 -9.50 -14.22 -1.26
N ARG A 213 -9.14 -13.41 -2.25
CA ARG A 213 -9.11 -13.81 -3.66
C ARG A 213 -8.11 -14.92 -3.93
N TRP A 214 -6.96 -14.93 -3.25
CA TRP A 214 -5.93 -15.92 -3.49
C TRP A 214 -6.12 -17.22 -2.75
N PHE A 215 -6.76 -17.20 -1.57
CA PHE A 215 -6.73 -18.33 -0.64
C PHE A 215 -8.09 -18.82 -0.14
N CYS A 216 -9.15 -18.04 -0.31
CA CYS A 216 -10.50 -18.47 0.07
C CYS A 216 -11.25 -19.01 -1.16
N PRO A 217 -11.90 -20.16 -1.13
CA PRO A 217 -12.74 -20.61 -2.25
C PRO A 217 -13.90 -19.65 -2.49
N PRO A 218 -14.40 -19.52 -3.74
CA PRO A 218 -15.58 -18.72 -4.04
C PRO A 218 -16.78 -19.10 -3.19
N GLY A 219 -17.43 -18.10 -2.56
CA GLY A 219 -18.54 -18.34 -1.63
C GLY A 219 -18.15 -19.00 -0.30
N GLY A 220 -16.84 -19.15 -0.04
CA GLY A 220 -16.32 -19.84 1.14
C GLY A 220 -16.63 -19.14 2.45
N LYS A 221 -16.63 -19.92 3.54
CA LYS A 221 -16.79 -19.43 4.92
C LYS A 221 -15.44 -19.07 5.52
N ILE A 222 -15.33 -17.84 6.01
CA ILE A 222 -14.12 -17.30 6.65
C ILE A 222 -14.30 -17.28 8.16
N ILE A 223 -13.32 -17.79 8.90
CA ILE A 223 -13.23 -17.67 10.35
C ILE A 223 -12.11 -16.71 10.75
N ASP A 224 -12.39 -15.80 11.69
CA ASP A 224 -11.45 -14.82 12.22
C ASP A 224 -11.59 -14.72 13.75
N PRO A 225 -10.66 -15.26 14.54
CA PRO A 225 -10.72 -15.19 15.99
C PRO A 225 -10.36 -13.81 16.57
N PHE A 226 -9.89 -12.88 15.77
CA PHE A 226 -9.46 -11.55 16.22
C PHE A 226 -10.02 -10.47 15.29
N SER A 227 -11.34 -10.43 15.13
CA SER A 227 -12.01 -9.68 14.06
C SER A 227 -11.73 -8.17 14.11
N GLY A 228 -11.58 -7.59 15.28
CA GLY A 228 -11.35 -6.13 15.39
C GLY A 228 -12.38 -5.33 14.61
N GLY A 229 -11.91 -4.40 13.76
CA GLY A 229 -12.76 -3.52 12.97
C GLY A 229 -13.47 -4.22 11.79
N ASN A 230 -14.32 -3.45 11.12
CA ASN A 230 -15.28 -3.90 10.11
C ASN A 230 -14.67 -4.35 8.75
N VAL A 231 -13.43 -3.94 8.43
CA VAL A 231 -12.85 -4.08 7.08
C VAL A 231 -12.88 -5.52 6.58
N ARG A 232 -12.40 -6.49 7.38
CA ARG A 232 -12.34 -7.87 6.92
C ARG A 232 -13.71 -8.48 6.67
N GLY A 233 -14.70 -8.12 7.48
CA GLY A 233 -16.08 -8.55 7.28
C GLY A 233 -16.72 -7.95 6.04
N ILE A 234 -16.59 -6.63 5.84
CA ILE A 234 -17.18 -5.92 4.70
C ILE A 234 -16.52 -6.36 3.39
N VAL A 235 -15.18 -6.42 3.34
CA VAL A 235 -14.47 -6.89 2.14
C VAL A 235 -14.87 -8.33 1.79
N SER A 236 -15.00 -9.22 2.80
CA SER A 236 -15.46 -10.61 2.60
C SER A 236 -16.85 -10.64 1.98
N MET A 237 -17.79 -9.87 2.53
CA MET A 237 -19.15 -9.74 2.05
C MET A 237 -19.20 -9.33 0.58
N LEU A 238 -18.50 -8.27 0.23
CA LEU A 238 -18.47 -7.73 -1.13
C LEU A 238 -17.78 -8.64 -2.13
N LEU A 239 -16.91 -9.55 -1.65
CA LEU A 239 -16.30 -10.61 -2.45
C LEU A 239 -17.15 -11.91 -2.47
N GLY A 240 -18.35 -11.90 -1.91
CA GLY A 240 -19.24 -13.05 -1.90
C GLY A 240 -18.84 -14.15 -0.92
N ALA A 241 -17.96 -13.88 0.07
CA ALA A 241 -17.57 -14.83 1.09
C ALA A 241 -18.31 -14.59 2.41
N SER A 242 -18.67 -15.68 3.12
CA SER A 242 -19.35 -15.62 4.41
C SER A 242 -18.36 -15.42 5.55
N TYR A 243 -18.38 -14.25 6.20
CA TYR A 243 -17.44 -13.92 7.27
C TYR A 243 -18.01 -14.14 8.65
N HIS A 244 -17.22 -14.79 9.52
CA HIS A 244 -17.54 -15.06 10.92
C HIS A 244 -16.37 -14.62 11.80
N GLY A 245 -16.50 -13.47 12.46
CA GLY A 245 -15.44 -12.89 13.27
C GLY A 245 -15.79 -12.82 14.74
N VAL A 246 -14.85 -13.10 15.62
CA VAL A 246 -14.99 -12.99 17.08
C VAL A 246 -14.14 -11.84 17.60
N ASP A 247 -14.72 -11.00 18.45
CA ASP A 247 -14.01 -9.98 19.22
C ASP A 247 -14.51 -9.94 20.65
N ILE A 248 -13.62 -9.70 21.60
CA ILE A 248 -13.95 -9.67 23.03
C ILE A 248 -14.75 -8.42 23.40
N ARG A 249 -14.70 -7.36 22.58
CA ARG A 249 -15.28 -6.04 22.85
C ARG A 249 -16.65 -5.88 22.21
N GLN A 250 -17.68 -5.77 23.03
CA GLN A 250 -19.04 -5.52 22.56
C GLN A 250 -19.19 -4.20 21.79
N GLU A 251 -18.46 -3.16 22.20
CA GLU A 251 -18.48 -1.87 21.53
C GLU A 251 -17.98 -2.00 20.10
N GLN A 252 -16.90 -2.78 19.86
CA GLN A 252 -16.37 -3.01 18.52
C GLN A 252 -17.37 -3.76 17.65
N ILE A 253 -18.06 -4.74 18.20
CA ILE A 253 -19.10 -5.49 17.47
C ILE A 253 -20.24 -4.56 17.06
N THR A 254 -20.69 -3.69 17.96
CA THR A 254 -21.74 -2.69 17.67
C THR A 254 -21.30 -1.76 16.53
N GLU A 255 -20.10 -1.19 16.62
CA GLU A 255 -19.53 -0.31 15.58
C GLU A 255 -19.39 -1.01 14.23
N ASN A 256 -19.04 -2.31 14.22
CA ASN A 256 -18.92 -3.08 12.97
C ASN A 256 -20.28 -3.23 12.29
N TYR A 257 -21.36 -3.45 13.04
CA TYR A 257 -22.71 -3.51 12.47
C TYR A 257 -23.21 -2.13 12.03
N ASP A 258 -22.98 -1.08 12.84
CA ASP A 258 -23.39 0.29 12.49
C ASP A 258 -22.70 0.75 11.18
N SER A 259 -21.47 0.31 10.95
CA SER A 259 -20.73 0.66 9.74
C SER A 259 -21.27 0.01 8.46
N LEU A 260 -22.05 -1.08 8.56
CA LEU A 260 -22.70 -1.68 7.38
C LEU A 260 -23.68 -0.72 6.72
N GLU A 261 -24.31 0.16 7.49
CA GLU A 261 -25.27 1.16 6.96
C GLU A 261 -24.58 2.19 6.04
N THR A 262 -23.26 2.34 6.17
CA THR A 262 -22.46 3.30 5.37
C THR A 262 -21.85 2.68 4.12
N VAL A 263 -21.97 1.36 3.96
CA VAL A 263 -21.38 0.66 2.81
C VAL A 263 -22.11 1.04 1.53
N ARG A 264 -21.37 1.56 0.57
CA ARG A 264 -21.87 1.89 -0.77
C ARG A 264 -21.85 0.64 -1.64
N ASN A 265 -22.94 -0.07 -1.63
CA ASN A 265 -23.14 -1.27 -2.44
C ASN A 265 -24.44 -1.13 -3.24
N GLU A 266 -24.35 -1.09 -4.56
CA GLU A 266 -25.50 -0.97 -5.46
C GLU A 266 -26.10 -2.32 -5.89
N GLY A 267 -25.64 -3.44 -5.35
CA GLY A 267 -26.12 -4.75 -5.80
C GLY A 267 -25.87 -5.92 -4.86
N ASN A 268 -26.90 -6.74 -4.68
CA ASN A 268 -26.92 -8.09 -4.09
C ASN A 268 -26.35 -8.24 -2.67
N GLU A 269 -27.05 -7.73 -1.70
CA GLU A 269 -26.89 -8.05 -0.27
C GLU A 269 -27.35 -9.50 0.03
N THR A 270 -26.65 -10.51 -0.48
CA THR A 270 -27.01 -11.90 -0.18
C THR A 270 -26.28 -12.47 1.03
N ILE A 271 -25.14 -11.87 1.44
CA ILE A 271 -24.29 -12.40 2.50
C ILE A 271 -23.91 -11.27 3.45
N THR A 272 -24.46 -11.26 4.66
CA THR A 272 -24.09 -10.31 5.71
C THR A 272 -22.99 -10.87 6.57
N PRO A 273 -21.88 -10.12 6.87
CA PRO A 273 -20.86 -10.57 7.79
C PRO A 273 -21.43 -10.73 9.19
N ARG A 274 -20.93 -11.72 9.93
CA ARG A 274 -21.36 -11.98 11.29
C ARG A 274 -20.23 -11.75 12.26
N TRP A 275 -20.45 -10.86 13.21
CA TRP A 275 -19.53 -10.60 14.30
C TRP A 275 -20.13 -11.07 15.62
N TYR A 276 -19.35 -11.80 16.41
CA TYR A 276 -19.74 -12.39 17.67
C TYR A 276 -18.91 -11.77 18.80
N CYS A 277 -19.58 -11.29 19.84
CA CYS A 277 -18.92 -10.84 21.05
C CYS A 277 -18.57 -12.03 21.95
N GLY A 278 -17.29 -12.24 22.25
CA GLY A 278 -16.85 -13.31 23.12
C GLY A 278 -15.33 -13.45 23.21
N ASP A 279 -14.90 -14.27 24.16
CA ASP A 279 -13.51 -14.69 24.26
C ASP A 279 -13.18 -15.72 23.19
N SER A 280 -12.18 -15.45 22.35
CA SER A 280 -11.76 -16.38 21.29
C SER A 280 -11.19 -17.69 21.83
N ALA A 281 -10.82 -17.76 23.09
CA ALA A 281 -10.52 -19.02 23.77
C ALA A 281 -11.73 -19.98 23.80
N GLU A 282 -12.95 -19.48 23.65
CA GLU A 282 -14.19 -20.23 23.58
C GLU A 282 -14.76 -20.36 22.15
N ILE A 283 -13.92 -20.18 21.12
CA ILE A 283 -14.35 -20.11 19.71
C ILE A 283 -15.12 -21.37 19.25
N ASN A 284 -14.79 -22.54 19.78
CA ASN A 284 -15.51 -23.78 19.48
C ASN A 284 -16.97 -23.74 19.99
N THR A 285 -17.22 -23.07 21.10
CA THR A 285 -18.57 -22.88 21.66
C THR A 285 -19.32 -21.82 20.86
N ILE A 286 -18.63 -20.76 20.42
CA ILE A 286 -19.22 -19.65 19.70
C ILE A 286 -19.56 -20.02 18.25
N LEU A 287 -18.66 -20.74 17.56
CA LEU A 287 -18.73 -21.00 16.13
C LEU A 287 -18.78 -22.48 15.75
N GLY A 288 -18.84 -23.41 16.71
CA GLY A 288 -18.81 -24.85 16.44
C GLY A 288 -19.96 -25.30 15.53
N ASP A 289 -21.15 -24.75 15.70
CA ASP A 289 -22.34 -25.07 14.90
C ASP A 289 -22.26 -24.52 13.45
N GLU A 290 -21.38 -23.57 13.20
CA GLU A 290 -21.14 -22.98 11.87
C GLU A 290 -20.05 -23.73 11.07
N ALA A 291 -19.29 -24.61 11.72
CA ALA A 291 -18.21 -25.38 11.08
C ALA A 291 -18.76 -26.36 10.02
N PRO A 292 -17.98 -26.75 9.00
CA PRO A 292 -16.59 -26.36 8.79
C PRO A 292 -16.44 -25.01 8.11
N PHE A 293 -15.25 -24.40 8.29
CA PHE A 293 -14.83 -23.16 7.61
C PHE A 293 -13.82 -23.44 6.52
N ASP A 294 -13.86 -22.66 5.44
CA ASP A 294 -13.04 -22.87 4.24
C ASP A 294 -11.75 -22.06 4.22
N PHE A 295 -11.70 -21.00 5.03
CA PHE A 295 -10.54 -20.10 5.10
C PHE A 295 -10.40 -19.50 6.51
N PHE A 296 -9.18 -19.49 7.03
CA PHE A 296 -8.84 -18.85 8.28
C PHE A 296 -8.05 -17.56 8.00
N LEU A 297 -8.61 -16.41 8.30
CA LEU A 297 -7.97 -15.10 8.14
C LEU A 297 -7.86 -14.42 9.50
N MET A 298 -6.67 -14.00 9.92
CA MET A 298 -6.52 -13.23 11.14
C MET A 298 -5.38 -12.20 11.11
N CYS A 299 -5.55 -11.17 11.96
CA CYS A 299 -4.50 -10.26 12.37
C CYS A 299 -4.55 -10.16 13.89
N PRO A 300 -3.70 -10.91 14.62
CA PRO A 300 -3.77 -11.00 16.07
C PRO A 300 -3.26 -9.74 16.78
N PRO A 301 -3.61 -9.53 18.05
CA PRO A 301 -2.97 -8.50 18.87
C PRO A 301 -1.47 -8.78 19.04
N TYR A 302 -0.68 -7.72 19.15
CA TYR A 302 0.78 -7.81 19.28
C TYR A 302 1.25 -7.77 20.75
N GLY A 303 0.70 -8.64 21.57
CA GLY A 303 1.03 -8.72 23.01
C GLY A 303 0.73 -7.40 23.73
N ASP A 304 1.69 -6.90 24.50
CA ASP A 304 1.57 -5.69 25.34
C ASP A 304 1.89 -4.36 24.60
N LEU A 305 1.87 -4.36 23.24
CA LEU A 305 2.12 -3.13 22.47
C LEU A 305 0.93 -2.18 22.47
N GLU A 306 -0.28 -2.71 22.44
CA GLU A 306 -1.54 -1.97 22.47
C GLU A 306 -2.44 -2.61 23.52
N LYS A 307 -3.17 -1.79 24.25
CA LYS A 307 -4.19 -2.26 25.19
C LYS A 307 -5.56 -2.04 24.57
N TYR A 308 -6.34 -3.11 24.38
CA TYR A 308 -7.64 -3.02 23.69
C TYR A 308 -8.82 -2.92 24.64
N SER A 309 -8.75 -3.55 25.82
CA SER A 309 -9.80 -3.48 26.84
C SER A 309 -9.23 -3.62 28.25
N ASP A 310 -10.10 -3.51 29.27
CA ASP A 310 -9.77 -3.83 30.67
C ASP A 310 -10.13 -5.26 31.06
N ASP A 311 -10.65 -6.07 30.12
CA ASP A 311 -11.00 -7.46 30.35
C ASP A 311 -9.73 -8.28 30.67
N PRO A 312 -9.70 -9.06 31.76
CA PRO A 312 -8.54 -9.89 32.10
C PRO A 312 -8.25 -10.98 31.06
N ASN A 313 -9.23 -11.37 30.24
CA ASN A 313 -9.08 -12.36 29.17
C ASN A 313 -8.56 -11.72 27.86
N ASP A 314 -8.51 -10.39 27.77
CA ASP A 314 -7.89 -9.72 26.63
C ASP A 314 -6.40 -10.05 26.59
N LEU A 315 -5.97 -10.66 25.50
CA LEU A 315 -4.57 -11.06 25.28
C LEU A 315 -3.58 -9.93 25.49
N SER A 316 -3.98 -8.68 25.22
CA SER A 316 -3.14 -7.51 25.39
C SER A 316 -2.82 -7.16 26.85
N ASN A 317 -3.58 -7.69 27.81
CA ASN A 317 -3.35 -7.54 29.24
C ASN A 317 -2.44 -8.62 29.84
N MET A 318 -2.10 -9.66 29.07
CA MET A 318 -1.35 -10.82 29.54
C MET A 318 0.15 -10.59 29.55
N GLN A 319 0.87 -11.29 30.47
CA GLN A 319 2.31 -11.42 30.34
C GLN A 319 2.65 -12.24 29.09
N TYR A 320 3.77 -11.92 28.41
CA TYR A 320 4.08 -12.50 27.11
C TYR A 320 4.04 -14.04 27.06
N GLY A 321 4.49 -14.72 28.12
CA GLY A 321 4.43 -16.19 28.18
C GLY A 321 3.00 -16.73 28.25
N ASP A 322 2.10 -16.03 28.97
CA ASP A 322 0.67 -16.37 29.06
C ASP A 322 -0.02 -16.05 27.74
N PHE A 323 0.28 -14.88 27.17
CA PHE A 323 -0.16 -14.47 25.84
C PHE A 323 0.12 -15.55 24.79
N ILE A 324 1.35 -16.05 24.70
CA ILE A 324 1.72 -17.08 23.71
C ILE A 324 0.96 -18.40 23.96
N ARG A 325 0.71 -18.78 25.22
CA ARG A 325 -0.07 -20.00 25.52
C ARG A 325 -1.52 -19.86 25.07
N SER A 326 -2.18 -18.76 25.41
CA SER A 326 -3.56 -18.49 25.01
C SER A 326 -3.68 -18.33 23.49
N TYR A 327 -2.72 -17.65 22.86
CA TYR A 327 -2.64 -17.50 21.41
C TYR A 327 -2.57 -18.84 20.68
N ARG A 328 -1.71 -19.76 21.15
CA ARG A 328 -1.60 -21.13 20.59
C ARG A 328 -2.88 -21.93 20.79
N ASP A 329 -3.52 -21.82 21.94
CA ASP A 329 -4.79 -22.51 22.23
C ASP A 329 -5.91 -22.01 21.30
N ILE A 330 -6.04 -20.70 21.10
CA ILE A 330 -7.00 -20.10 20.16
C ILE A 330 -6.75 -20.60 18.74
N ILE A 331 -5.50 -20.60 18.27
CA ILE A 331 -5.15 -21.11 16.94
C ILE A 331 -5.55 -22.59 16.82
N SER A 332 -5.22 -23.41 17.80
CA SER A 332 -5.54 -24.84 17.80
C SER A 332 -7.05 -25.09 17.69
N LYS A 333 -7.84 -24.38 18.50
CA LYS A 333 -9.29 -24.47 18.47
C LYS A 333 -9.86 -23.98 17.14
N THR A 334 -9.35 -22.87 16.61
CA THR A 334 -9.81 -22.33 15.33
C THR A 334 -9.47 -23.27 14.17
N VAL A 335 -8.26 -23.84 14.13
CA VAL A 335 -7.85 -24.83 13.12
C VAL A 335 -8.73 -26.09 13.20
N SER A 336 -9.22 -26.50 14.39
CA SER A 336 -10.12 -27.63 14.51
C SER A 336 -11.47 -27.42 13.82
N LEU A 337 -11.91 -26.17 13.64
CA LEU A 337 -13.14 -25.80 12.93
C LEU A 337 -12.95 -25.66 11.42
N LEU A 338 -11.73 -25.74 10.89
CA LEU A 338 -11.47 -25.67 9.44
C LEU A 338 -11.81 -26.99 8.76
N ALA A 339 -12.28 -26.87 7.53
CA ALA A 339 -12.38 -27.97 6.60
C ALA A 339 -11.00 -28.61 6.34
N ASP A 340 -11.01 -29.86 5.88
CA ASP A 340 -9.83 -30.45 5.30
C ASP A 340 -9.53 -29.76 3.96
N ASN A 341 -8.26 -29.56 3.65
CA ASN A 341 -7.80 -28.83 2.47
C ASN A 341 -8.26 -27.36 2.48
N ALA A 342 -7.88 -26.63 3.52
CA ALA A 342 -8.16 -25.21 3.68
C ALA A 342 -6.87 -24.42 3.89
N PHE A 343 -6.86 -23.16 3.43
CA PHE A 343 -5.76 -22.23 3.70
C PHE A 343 -6.01 -21.41 4.97
N CYS A 344 -4.89 -20.97 5.57
CA CYS A 344 -4.89 -19.97 6.64
C CYS A 344 -3.96 -18.82 6.24
N ALA A 345 -4.38 -17.58 6.42
CA ALA A 345 -3.55 -16.40 6.22
C ALA A 345 -3.49 -15.57 7.50
N VAL A 346 -2.27 -15.27 7.95
CA VAL A 346 -2.02 -14.57 9.21
C VAL A 346 -1.15 -13.35 8.94
N VAL A 347 -1.67 -12.16 9.21
CA VAL A 347 -0.91 -10.92 9.12
C VAL A 347 -0.24 -10.66 10.45
N VAL A 348 1.08 -10.77 10.50
CA VAL A 348 1.86 -10.60 11.73
C VAL A 348 3.10 -9.75 11.52
N SER A 349 3.61 -9.22 12.61
CA SER A 349 4.89 -8.53 12.65
C SER A 349 5.65 -8.95 13.89
N ASP A 350 6.95 -9.16 13.77
CA ASP A 350 7.72 -9.47 14.97
C ASP A 350 7.83 -8.24 15.87
N ILE A 351 7.76 -8.46 17.16
CA ILE A 351 7.74 -7.45 18.21
C ILE A 351 9.01 -7.49 19.05
N ARG A 352 9.35 -6.34 19.64
CA ARG A 352 10.51 -6.22 20.51
C ARG A 352 10.08 -6.06 21.98
N ASP A 353 10.86 -6.63 22.85
CA ASP A 353 10.72 -6.42 24.30
C ASP A 353 11.21 -5.02 24.73
N LYS A 354 11.06 -4.69 26.01
CA LYS A 354 11.51 -3.41 26.59
C LYS A 354 13.02 -3.19 26.49
N LYS A 355 13.83 -4.24 26.27
CA LYS A 355 15.27 -4.17 26.02
C LYS A 355 15.62 -4.00 24.56
N GLY A 356 14.61 -4.08 23.64
CA GLY A 356 14.81 -3.94 22.20
C GLY A 356 15.08 -5.22 21.46
N MET A 357 15.03 -6.39 22.12
CA MET A 357 15.23 -7.69 21.50
C MET A 357 13.94 -8.22 20.89
N TYR A 358 14.01 -8.88 19.75
CA TYR A 358 12.86 -9.53 19.13
C TYR A 358 12.37 -10.69 20.01
N ARG A 359 11.04 -10.81 20.13
CA ARG A 359 10.39 -11.86 20.89
C ARG A 359 10.15 -13.15 20.10
N GLY A 360 10.38 -13.11 18.77
CA GLY A 360 10.17 -14.26 17.90
C GLY A 360 8.68 -14.57 17.67
N PHE A 361 7.82 -13.56 17.62
CA PHE A 361 6.38 -13.76 17.48
C PHE A 361 5.99 -14.41 16.15
N THR A 362 6.67 -14.06 15.07
CA THR A 362 6.52 -14.70 13.75
C THR A 362 6.82 -16.21 13.85
N MET A 363 7.93 -16.59 14.49
CA MET A 363 8.29 -18.01 14.71
C MET A 363 7.27 -18.73 15.59
N ALA A 364 6.83 -18.08 16.68
CA ALA A 364 5.82 -18.67 17.57
C ALA A 364 4.48 -18.90 16.85
N THR A 365 4.14 -18.06 15.86
CA THR A 365 2.97 -18.25 15.00
C THR A 365 3.14 -19.46 14.09
N ILE A 366 4.30 -19.61 13.45
CA ILE A 366 4.58 -20.79 12.60
C ILE A 366 4.47 -22.08 13.43
N GLU A 367 5.14 -22.13 14.57
CA GLU A 367 5.08 -23.29 15.48
C GLU A 367 3.64 -23.61 15.95
N ALA A 368 2.82 -22.57 16.19
CA ALA A 368 1.43 -22.76 16.60
C ALA A 368 0.61 -23.48 15.52
N PHE A 369 0.70 -23.05 14.27
CA PHE A 369 -0.01 -23.69 13.16
C PHE A 369 0.51 -25.09 12.84
N GLU A 370 1.83 -25.28 12.83
CA GLU A 370 2.43 -26.58 12.56
C GLU A 370 2.06 -27.62 13.65
N SER A 371 1.97 -27.18 14.91
CA SER A 371 1.52 -28.05 16.01
C SER A 371 0.06 -28.51 15.88
N CYS A 372 -0.73 -27.82 15.06
CA CYS A 372 -2.13 -28.13 14.77
C CYS A 372 -2.33 -28.92 13.47
N GLY A 373 -1.24 -29.37 12.82
CA GLY A 373 -1.29 -30.13 11.57
C GLY A 373 -1.44 -29.29 10.31
N CYS A 374 -1.24 -28.00 10.39
CA CYS A 374 -1.09 -27.13 9.23
C CYS A 374 0.38 -27.10 8.78
N HIS A 375 0.62 -26.88 7.50
CA HIS A 375 1.96 -26.73 6.94
C HIS A 375 2.22 -25.29 6.55
N PHE A 376 3.37 -24.73 6.92
CA PHE A 376 3.80 -23.41 6.43
C PHE A 376 3.99 -23.45 4.93
N TYR A 377 3.30 -22.59 4.18
CA TYR A 377 3.15 -22.73 2.73
C TYR A 377 3.71 -21.55 1.95
N ASN A 378 3.37 -20.31 2.33
CA ASN A 378 3.95 -19.10 1.72
C ASN A 378 4.38 -18.11 2.81
N ASP A 379 5.52 -17.43 2.55
CA ASP A 379 5.99 -16.27 3.29
C ASP A 379 5.89 -15.03 2.38
N ILE A 380 4.96 -14.14 2.71
CA ILE A 380 4.72 -12.93 1.94
C ILE A 380 5.09 -11.72 2.79
N VAL A 381 5.85 -10.80 2.22
CA VAL A 381 6.23 -9.53 2.83
C VAL A 381 5.42 -8.41 2.22
N LYS A 382 4.56 -7.76 3.00
CA LYS A 382 3.84 -6.56 2.58
C LYS A 382 4.61 -5.33 3.03
N LEU A 383 5.06 -4.52 2.08
CA LEU A 383 5.74 -3.25 2.36
C LEU A 383 4.73 -2.16 2.72
N ASP A 384 5.01 -1.46 3.81
CA ASP A 384 4.19 -0.34 4.29
C ASP A 384 4.76 1.01 3.86
N PRO A 385 3.93 2.07 3.70
CA PRO A 385 4.41 3.42 3.50
C PRO A 385 5.39 3.85 4.59
N ILE A 386 6.45 4.55 4.21
CA ILE A 386 7.52 4.96 5.15
C ILE A 386 6.98 5.88 6.25
N SER A 387 6.04 6.79 5.91
CA SER A 387 5.34 7.65 6.87
C SER A 387 6.30 8.20 7.95
N THR A 388 5.96 7.98 9.23
CA THR A 388 6.76 8.42 10.39
C THR A 388 8.02 7.56 10.66
N ALA A 389 8.22 6.47 9.92
CA ALA A 389 9.38 5.59 10.12
C ALA A 389 10.70 6.34 9.89
N ALA A 390 10.76 7.26 8.91
CA ALA A 390 11.93 8.07 8.63
C ALA A 390 12.37 8.91 9.85
N ILE A 391 11.41 9.51 10.58
CA ILE A 391 11.68 10.34 11.78
C ILE A 391 12.28 9.47 12.90
N ARG A 392 11.81 8.22 13.02
CA ARG A 392 12.26 7.29 14.07
C ARG A 392 13.59 6.62 13.74
N ALA A 393 13.89 6.47 12.44
CA ALA A 393 15.02 5.66 11.97
C ALA A 393 16.36 6.25 12.42
N ASP A 394 16.58 7.55 12.24
CA ASP A 394 17.83 8.19 12.62
C ASP A 394 18.13 8.04 14.12
N GLY A 395 17.18 8.42 14.99
CA GLY A 395 17.35 8.34 16.44
C GLY A 395 17.57 6.90 16.93
N GLN A 396 16.83 5.93 16.42
CA GLN A 396 16.95 4.52 16.82
C GLN A 396 18.25 3.89 16.32
N PHE A 397 18.63 4.18 15.08
CA PHE A 397 19.83 3.62 14.49
C PHE A 397 21.10 4.23 15.10
N SER A 398 21.13 5.55 15.29
CA SER A 398 22.27 6.24 15.92
C SER A 398 22.48 5.78 17.35
N ALA A 399 21.40 5.62 18.12
CA ALA A 399 21.49 5.24 19.55
C ALA A 399 21.88 3.77 19.76
N ALA A 400 21.36 2.83 18.96
CA ALA A 400 21.47 1.40 19.24
C ALA A 400 21.58 0.51 17.99
N ARG A 401 21.85 1.06 16.80
CA ARG A 401 21.83 0.34 15.51
C ARG A 401 20.55 -0.44 15.26
N LYS A 402 19.43 0.09 15.78
CA LYS A 402 18.13 -0.53 15.67
C LYS A 402 17.42 -0.04 14.40
N VAL A 403 17.22 -0.94 13.45
CA VAL A 403 16.47 -0.64 12.23
C VAL A 403 14.98 -0.54 12.52
N VAL A 404 14.30 0.39 11.84
CA VAL A 404 12.85 0.53 11.88
C VAL A 404 12.22 -0.38 10.85
N ARG A 405 11.27 -1.19 11.28
CA ARG A 405 10.52 -2.09 10.41
C ARG A 405 9.51 -1.29 9.58
N ILE A 406 9.47 -1.57 8.28
CA ILE A 406 8.56 -0.93 7.31
C ILE A 406 7.79 -1.99 6.50
N HIS A 407 7.56 -3.15 7.08
CA HIS A 407 6.83 -4.25 6.47
C HIS A 407 6.12 -5.09 7.50
N GLN A 408 5.13 -5.83 7.04
CA GLN A 408 4.45 -6.90 7.77
C GLN A 408 4.71 -8.22 7.05
N ASN A 409 4.66 -9.34 7.78
CA ASN A 409 4.63 -10.67 7.19
C ASN A 409 3.18 -11.13 7.05
N VAL A 410 2.87 -11.76 5.93
CA VAL A 410 1.66 -12.53 5.74
C VAL A 410 2.08 -13.99 5.64
N LEU A 411 1.87 -14.73 6.71
CA LEU A 411 2.20 -16.16 6.79
C LEU A 411 0.99 -16.93 6.29
N VAL A 412 1.19 -17.75 5.26
CA VAL A 412 0.13 -18.60 4.71
C VAL A 412 0.43 -20.05 5.07
N PHE A 413 -0.57 -20.72 5.61
CA PHE A 413 -0.52 -22.13 5.95
C PHE A 413 -1.58 -22.89 5.18
N VAL A 414 -1.40 -24.21 5.06
CA VAL A 414 -2.39 -25.13 4.50
C VAL A 414 -2.64 -26.29 5.45
N LYS A 415 -3.92 -26.59 5.70
CA LYS A 415 -4.38 -27.80 6.33
C LYS A 415 -4.71 -28.81 5.22
N GLY A 416 -4.00 -29.92 5.12
CA GLY A 416 -4.23 -30.91 4.08
C GLY A 416 -3.52 -30.65 2.74
N ASP A 417 -4.17 -30.95 1.62
CA ASP A 417 -3.59 -30.86 0.27
C ASP A 417 -4.11 -29.61 -0.47
N PRO A 418 -3.25 -28.62 -0.77
CA PRO A 418 -3.65 -27.38 -1.45
C PRO A 418 -4.21 -27.61 -2.86
N ARG A 419 -3.85 -28.71 -3.53
CA ARG A 419 -4.33 -29.04 -4.88
C ARG A 419 -5.78 -29.50 -4.90
N LYS A 420 -6.36 -29.79 -3.75
CA LYS A 420 -7.76 -30.20 -3.60
C LYS A 420 -8.70 -29.03 -3.31
N ILE A 421 -8.15 -27.84 -3.13
CA ILE A 421 -8.91 -26.60 -2.93
C ILE A 421 -9.32 -26.08 -4.30
N ASN A 422 -10.63 -25.93 -4.53
CA ASN A 422 -11.13 -25.37 -5.80
C ASN A 422 -11.06 -23.83 -5.76
N LEU A 423 -10.05 -23.27 -6.41
CA LEU A 423 -9.85 -21.83 -6.53
C LEU A 423 -10.09 -21.32 -7.97
N ASN A 424 -10.57 -22.19 -8.88
CA ASN A 424 -10.58 -21.90 -10.32
C ASN A 424 -11.76 -21.03 -10.79
N GLU A 425 -12.75 -20.76 -9.94
CA GLU A 425 -13.96 -20.03 -10.31
C GLU A 425 -13.97 -18.58 -9.77
N TYR A 426 -12.81 -18.06 -9.37
CA TYR A 426 -12.73 -16.65 -8.99
C TYR A 426 -12.95 -15.76 -10.19
N ASN A 427 -14.07 -15.05 -10.19
CA ASN A 427 -14.30 -13.94 -11.11
C ASN A 427 -13.61 -12.69 -10.53
N PHE A 428 -12.59 -12.19 -11.24
CA PHE A 428 -11.85 -10.99 -10.86
C PHE A 428 -12.50 -9.72 -11.43
N ASP A 429 -13.63 -9.85 -12.13
CA ASP A 429 -14.39 -8.72 -12.64
C ASP A 429 -15.02 -7.95 -11.46
N PHE A 430 -14.24 -7.07 -10.92
CA PHE A 430 -14.78 -5.88 -10.27
C PHE A 430 -14.96 -4.89 -11.40
N ASP A 431 -16.20 -4.54 -11.70
CA ASP A 431 -16.45 -3.35 -12.50
C ASP A 431 -15.65 -2.21 -11.86
N ASP A 432 -14.71 -1.65 -12.60
CA ASP A 432 -14.06 -0.42 -12.20
C ASP A 432 -15.21 0.57 -11.96
N TYR A 433 -15.39 1.00 -10.71
CA TYR A 433 -16.21 2.17 -10.43
C TYR A 433 -15.52 3.33 -11.14
N GLU A 434 -15.86 3.52 -12.41
CA GLU A 434 -15.56 4.76 -13.09
C GLU A 434 -16.20 5.87 -12.26
N GLU A 435 -15.35 6.70 -11.65
CA GLU A 435 -15.79 8.01 -11.19
C GLU A 435 -16.44 8.68 -12.40
N THR A 436 -17.77 8.66 -12.43
CA THR A 436 -18.50 9.59 -13.29
C THR A 436 -18.11 10.97 -12.80
N SER A 437 -17.28 11.64 -13.57
CA SER A 437 -16.74 12.99 -13.34
C SER A 437 -17.83 14.10 -13.34
N GLU A 438 -19.05 13.76 -13.00
CA GLU A 438 -20.22 14.65 -13.06
C GLU A 438 -20.76 15.14 -11.71
N GLU A 439 -20.15 14.81 -10.59
CA GLU A 439 -20.62 15.27 -9.25
C GLU A 439 -19.60 16.12 -8.47
N ILE A 440 -18.73 16.88 -9.14
CA ILE A 440 -17.99 17.97 -8.47
C ILE A 440 -18.18 19.23 -9.33
N GLU A 441 -19.35 19.88 -9.25
CA GLU A 441 -19.52 21.33 -9.43
C GLU A 441 -19.74 22.01 -8.07
#